data_b5b4404d95835e3f4987450585a785cb
#
_entry.id   b5b4404d95835e3f4987450585a785cb
#
_cell.length_a   1.000
_cell.length_b   1.000
_cell.length_c   1.000
_cell.angle_alpha   90.00
_cell.angle_beta   90.00
_cell.angle_gamma   90.00
#
_symmetry.space_group_name_H-M   'P 1'
#
loop_
_entity.id
_entity.type
_entity.pdbx_description
1 polymer ?
#
loop_
_entity_poly.entity_id
_entity_poly.type
_entity_poly.pdbx_seq_one_letter_code
_entity_poly.pdbx_strand_id
1 'polypeptide(L)'
;MKVGKLIALTSCCVSMSGYALTTSDLSFESGSDNSNYTIKGKPLETISIADSLPQDTLSNVYSMLPEATYVNSAFIAPERYSNIDIDDELDGAEYATASVTFLNEGAGYRNTLGYFVYDTDNPPATKDDIAAHIVIFPNTSKAPDGDMQEGDTINLDVQLTAGQTLAFFLIPNGWYVSTYNNIPHLGPWNTPFYSLSSLNPEATADYRRHNVAFLDTENEFLVLGFEDIQRPSGDNDFNDLIFTVDVTPFSAVDGVNTDGTTDSKYEVLVQENDPEVTVTSVYPSSDTYATMAFEDRWPLMGDYDFNDVVWRYRVTELLNGQRELKTITVDYTLQAMGAGFSNGFAVKLPNVDPSNLASVTLTRNDVAVEHTVLQSGSEAVLIVSDNLRDDLNDVGVLSQSCTYYRTQTSCLAQQNAGVLQYQLIVEMTTPVSRDSIGYPPYDSFIFAADDTYHGDFTATPPGMTWQTHFKQFGGTNAMNSSFFRMHDDDTWGAEYFLTTNNMPWAINIRDEWDHPVEQTDISNAYSSFSTWVTNNGETDTDWYSVPASGKVISATE
;
A
#
# COMPACT_ATOMS: atom_id res chain seq x y z
N MET A 1 -15.66 49.26 -36.49
CA MET A 1 -16.39 48.01 -36.38
C MET A 1 -15.38 46.86 -36.37
N LYS A 2 -14.96 46.38 -35.22
CA LYS A 2 -14.10 45.18 -35.08
C LYS A 2 -14.94 44.13 -34.38
N VAL A 3 -15.19 43.04 -35.10
CA VAL A 3 -15.92 41.86 -34.59
C VAL A 3 -14.94 41.02 -33.79
N GLY A 4 -15.14 40.90 -32.48
CA GLY A 4 -14.41 40.00 -31.63
C GLY A 4 -14.97 38.59 -31.75
N LYS A 5 -14.11 37.63 -32.09
CA LYS A 5 -14.43 36.20 -32.02
C LYS A 5 -14.39 35.74 -30.54
N LEU A 6 -15.54 35.32 -30.07
CA LEU A 6 -15.68 34.59 -28.81
C LEU A 6 -15.22 33.13 -29.03
N ILE A 7 -14.11 32.72 -28.43
CA ILE A 7 -13.70 31.31 -28.41
C ILE A 7 -14.40 30.69 -27.21
N ALA A 8 -15.38 29.83 -27.43
CA ALA A 8 -15.97 28.99 -26.41
C ALA A 8 -14.98 27.86 -26.10
N LEU A 9 -14.38 27.89 -24.91
CA LEU A 9 -13.71 26.71 -24.34
C LEU A 9 -14.81 25.71 -23.94
N THR A 10 -14.96 24.66 -24.72
CA THR A 10 -15.75 23.49 -24.32
C THR A 10 -14.90 22.69 -23.37
N SER A 11 -15.21 22.77 -22.07
CA SER A 11 -14.70 21.86 -21.05
C SER A 11 -15.18 20.46 -21.42
N CYS A 12 -14.24 19.60 -21.81
CA CYS A 12 -14.50 18.19 -22.02
C CYS A 12 -14.49 17.51 -20.63
N CYS A 13 -15.64 17.50 -19.96
CA CYS A 13 -15.88 16.56 -18.88
C CYS A 13 -15.95 15.17 -19.54
N VAL A 14 -14.87 14.42 -19.54
CA VAL A 14 -14.91 12.98 -19.79
C VAL A 14 -15.65 12.39 -18.60
N SER A 15 -16.91 12.06 -18.79
CA SER A 15 -17.69 11.32 -17.79
C SER A 15 -17.07 9.93 -17.66
N MET A 16 -16.64 9.54 -16.47
CA MET A 16 -16.16 8.18 -16.11
C MET A 16 -17.23 7.08 -16.30
N SER A 17 -18.41 7.40 -16.82
CA SER A 17 -19.50 6.44 -17.07
C SER A 17 -19.21 5.38 -18.15
N GLY A 18 -18.02 5.37 -18.76
CA GLY A 18 -17.64 4.42 -19.81
C GLY A 18 -17.01 3.12 -19.31
N TYR A 19 -16.62 3.03 -18.03
CA TYR A 19 -15.88 1.86 -17.52
C TYR A 19 -16.75 0.88 -16.71
N ALA A 20 -17.85 1.29 -16.11
CA ALA A 20 -18.71 0.39 -15.35
C ALA A 20 -19.41 -0.63 -16.24
N LEU A 21 -19.49 -1.88 -15.78
CA LEU A 21 -20.33 -2.93 -16.36
C LEU A 21 -21.78 -2.74 -15.90
N THR A 22 -22.73 -3.23 -16.70
CA THR A 22 -24.13 -3.35 -16.29
C THR A 22 -24.45 -4.80 -15.98
N THR A 23 -25.54 -5.06 -15.25
CA THR A 23 -25.96 -6.44 -14.92
C THR A 23 -26.21 -7.27 -16.17
N SER A 24 -26.57 -6.63 -17.30
CA SER A 24 -26.77 -7.31 -18.59
C SER A 24 -25.47 -7.71 -19.29
N ASP A 25 -24.34 -7.17 -18.87
CA ASP A 25 -23.01 -7.50 -19.41
C ASP A 25 -22.41 -8.72 -18.72
N LEU A 26 -23.05 -9.21 -17.65
CA LEU A 26 -22.55 -10.29 -16.81
C LEU A 26 -23.32 -11.60 -17.04
N SER A 27 -22.58 -12.67 -17.19
CA SER A 27 -23.04 -14.05 -17.04
C SER A 27 -22.51 -14.62 -15.72
N PHE A 28 -23.03 -15.76 -15.27
CA PHE A 28 -22.64 -16.36 -14.01
C PHE A 28 -22.30 -17.83 -14.22
N GLU A 29 -21.20 -18.28 -13.70
CA GLU A 29 -20.77 -19.67 -13.77
C GLU A 29 -21.82 -20.60 -13.16
N SER A 30 -22.29 -20.28 -11.97
CA SER A 30 -23.35 -21.04 -11.26
C SER A 30 -24.77 -20.70 -11.71
N GLY A 31 -24.94 -19.90 -12.78
CA GLY A 31 -26.24 -19.38 -13.21
C GLY A 31 -26.69 -18.15 -12.44
N SER A 32 -27.59 -17.35 -13.01
CA SER A 32 -28.00 -16.05 -12.46
C SER A 32 -29.18 -16.10 -11.46
N ASP A 33 -29.67 -17.28 -11.11
CA ASP A 33 -30.77 -17.46 -10.16
C ASP A 33 -30.25 -17.30 -8.73
N ASN A 34 -30.87 -16.41 -7.94
CA ASN A 34 -30.54 -16.22 -6.52
C ASN A 34 -30.68 -17.51 -5.68
N SER A 35 -31.32 -18.57 -6.20
CA SER A 35 -31.35 -19.87 -5.55
C SER A 35 -30.03 -20.64 -5.66
N ASN A 36 -29.10 -20.20 -6.52
CA ASN A 36 -27.78 -20.82 -6.72
C ASN A 36 -26.70 -20.30 -5.76
N TYR A 37 -27.05 -19.34 -4.92
CA TYR A 37 -26.12 -18.68 -4.01
C TYR A 37 -26.66 -18.64 -2.58
N THR A 38 -25.78 -18.59 -1.59
CA THR A 38 -26.16 -18.17 -0.23
C THR A 38 -26.61 -16.71 -0.25
N ILE A 39 -27.31 -16.28 0.80
CA ILE A 39 -27.69 -14.87 0.94
C ILE A 39 -26.49 -13.91 0.96
N LYS A 40 -25.31 -14.44 1.24
CA LYS A 40 -24.05 -13.70 1.27
C LYS A 40 -23.20 -13.83 0.00
N GLY A 41 -23.72 -14.50 -1.03
CA GLY A 41 -23.10 -14.53 -2.36
C GLY A 41 -22.13 -15.66 -2.63
N LYS A 42 -22.02 -16.66 -1.75
CA LYS A 42 -21.24 -17.88 -2.04
C LYS A 42 -22.03 -18.82 -2.95
N PRO A 43 -21.47 -19.32 -4.08
CA PRO A 43 -22.12 -20.31 -4.92
C PRO A 43 -22.41 -21.63 -4.17
N LEU A 44 -23.59 -22.19 -4.36
CA LEU A 44 -23.99 -23.43 -3.69
C LEU A 44 -23.32 -24.69 -4.27
N GLU A 45 -22.82 -24.62 -5.49
CA GLU A 45 -22.07 -25.71 -6.14
C GLU A 45 -20.58 -25.74 -5.78
N THR A 46 -20.12 -24.78 -4.97
CA THR A 46 -18.74 -24.75 -4.48
C THR A 46 -18.37 -26.06 -3.81
N ILE A 47 -17.28 -26.68 -4.24
CA ILE A 47 -16.67 -27.84 -3.58
C ILE A 47 -15.52 -27.34 -2.69
N SER A 48 -15.27 -28.01 -1.56
CA SER A 48 -14.13 -27.68 -0.71
C SER A 48 -12.99 -28.64 -0.98
N ILE A 49 -11.81 -28.07 -1.29
CA ILE A 49 -10.56 -28.82 -1.39
C ILE A 49 -9.57 -28.45 -0.27
N ALA A 50 -10.05 -27.81 0.81
CA ALA A 50 -9.21 -27.32 1.90
C ALA A 50 -8.25 -28.39 2.47
N ASP A 51 -8.72 -29.65 2.59
CA ASP A 51 -7.90 -30.75 3.08
C ASP A 51 -6.79 -31.22 2.09
N SER A 52 -6.87 -30.81 0.82
CA SER A 52 -5.93 -31.16 -0.24
C SER A 52 -5.06 -30.00 -0.71
N LEU A 53 -5.35 -28.78 -0.27
CA LEU A 53 -4.46 -27.65 -0.50
C LEU A 53 -3.14 -27.85 0.26
N PRO A 54 -2.00 -27.49 -0.33
CA PRO A 54 -0.74 -27.45 0.40
C PRO A 54 -0.88 -26.46 1.57
N GLN A 55 -0.52 -26.91 2.78
CA GLN A 55 -0.74 -26.12 4.02
C GLN A 55 -0.03 -24.76 4.02
N ASP A 56 1.08 -24.68 3.28
CA ASP A 56 1.94 -23.49 3.27
C ASP A 56 1.63 -22.53 2.11
N THR A 57 0.65 -22.85 1.23
CA THR A 57 0.37 -22.02 0.03
C THR A 57 0.05 -20.58 0.40
N LEU A 58 -0.86 -20.38 1.34
CA LEU A 58 -1.26 -19.03 1.75
C LEU A 58 -0.11 -18.28 2.42
N SER A 59 0.67 -18.93 3.27
CA SER A 59 1.83 -18.30 3.90
C SER A 59 2.92 -17.97 2.88
N ASN A 60 3.16 -18.85 1.90
CA ASN A 60 4.08 -18.57 0.79
C ASN A 60 3.67 -17.33 0.00
N VAL A 61 2.37 -17.17 -0.26
CA VAL A 61 1.86 -15.96 -0.94
C VAL A 61 2.07 -14.72 -0.09
N TYR A 62 1.74 -14.75 1.19
CA TYR A 62 1.92 -13.59 2.08
C TYR A 62 3.38 -13.25 2.35
N SER A 63 4.32 -14.17 2.13
CA SER A 63 5.75 -13.84 2.14
C SER A 63 6.13 -12.94 0.94
N MET A 64 5.44 -13.10 -0.18
CA MET A 64 5.68 -12.32 -1.40
C MET A 64 4.77 -11.08 -1.51
N LEU A 65 3.56 -11.13 -0.94
CA LEU A 65 2.57 -10.05 -0.89
C LEU A 65 2.20 -9.73 0.57
N PRO A 66 3.11 -9.12 1.35
CA PRO A 66 2.82 -8.78 2.74
C PRO A 66 1.76 -7.69 2.84
N GLU A 67 0.84 -7.84 3.80
CA GLU A 67 -0.22 -6.88 4.10
C GLU A 67 0.31 -5.45 4.27
N ALA A 68 -0.40 -4.48 3.72
CA ALA A 68 -0.10 -3.06 3.77
C ALA A 68 1.33 -2.70 3.29
N THR A 69 1.93 -3.53 2.44
CA THR A 69 3.25 -3.30 1.86
C THR A 69 3.13 -3.23 0.35
N TYR A 70 3.63 -2.14 -0.24
CA TYR A 70 3.57 -1.95 -1.69
C TYR A 70 4.23 -3.13 -2.42
N VAL A 71 3.54 -3.66 -3.43
CA VAL A 71 4.00 -4.82 -4.21
C VAL A 71 5.42 -4.58 -4.75
N ASN A 72 6.25 -5.63 -4.73
CA ASN A 72 7.56 -5.57 -5.36
C ASN A 72 7.40 -5.28 -6.87
N SER A 73 8.05 -4.23 -7.37
CA SER A 73 7.97 -3.81 -8.77
C SER A 73 8.37 -4.92 -9.77
N ALA A 74 9.22 -5.85 -9.35
CA ALA A 74 9.59 -7.02 -10.16
C ALA A 74 8.40 -7.93 -10.46
N PHE A 75 7.38 -8.00 -9.60
CA PHE A 75 6.19 -8.84 -9.79
C PHE A 75 5.20 -8.23 -10.78
N ILE A 76 5.22 -6.91 -10.92
CA ILE A 76 4.37 -6.14 -11.81
C ILE A 76 5.12 -5.58 -13.03
N ALA A 77 6.34 -6.03 -13.28
CA ALA A 77 7.14 -5.63 -14.43
C ALA A 77 6.42 -5.98 -15.76
N PRO A 78 6.59 -5.17 -16.83
CA PRO A 78 5.87 -5.37 -18.08
C PRO A 78 6.06 -6.74 -18.75
N GLU A 79 7.20 -7.40 -18.49
CA GLU A 79 7.54 -8.72 -19.01
C GLU A 79 6.87 -9.87 -18.23
N ARG A 80 6.27 -9.59 -17.06
CA ARG A 80 5.60 -10.60 -16.25
C ARG A 80 4.17 -10.83 -16.73
N TYR A 81 3.79 -12.10 -16.85
CA TYR A 81 2.41 -12.46 -17.16
C TYR A 81 1.50 -12.25 -15.95
N SER A 82 0.29 -11.83 -16.22
CA SER A 82 -0.79 -11.65 -15.24
C SER A 82 -2.07 -12.37 -15.65
N ASN A 83 -2.08 -12.94 -16.86
CA ASN A 83 -3.13 -13.78 -17.42
C ASN A 83 -2.56 -15.15 -17.71
N ILE A 84 -3.41 -16.11 -18.01
CA ILE A 84 -3.03 -17.50 -18.28
C ILE A 84 -3.19 -17.78 -19.78
N ASP A 85 -2.08 -17.73 -20.49
CA ASP A 85 -2.03 -18.04 -21.91
C ASP A 85 -1.92 -19.56 -22.09
N ILE A 86 -2.65 -20.10 -23.06
CA ILE A 86 -2.68 -21.54 -23.38
C ILE A 86 -1.85 -21.75 -24.64
N ASP A 87 -0.81 -22.55 -24.52
CA ASP A 87 0.06 -22.90 -25.64
C ASP A 87 -0.40 -24.18 -26.38
N ASP A 88 0.42 -24.65 -27.35
CA ASP A 88 0.11 -25.81 -28.17
C ASP A 88 0.29 -27.15 -27.44
N GLU A 89 0.89 -27.16 -26.23
CA GLU A 89 1.25 -28.38 -25.51
C GLU A 89 0.13 -28.85 -24.59
N LEU A 90 -0.98 -29.30 -25.19
CA LEU A 90 -2.15 -29.83 -24.46
C LEU A 90 -1.99 -31.26 -23.99
N ASP A 91 -0.78 -31.83 -24.02
CA ASP A 91 -0.47 -33.23 -23.65
C ASP A 91 -1.40 -34.25 -24.36
N GLY A 92 -1.76 -33.95 -25.61
CA GLY A 92 -2.66 -34.79 -26.43
C GLY A 92 -4.15 -34.61 -26.12
N ALA A 93 -4.53 -33.70 -25.23
CA ALA A 93 -5.92 -33.32 -25.03
C ALA A 93 -6.41 -32.40 -26.19
N GLU A 94 -7.71 -32.33 -26.38
CA GLU A 94 -8.32 -31.40 -27.38
C GLU A 94 -8.41 -29.97 -26.83
N TYR A 95 -8.54 -29.84 -25.52
CA TYR A 95 -8.63 -28.56 -24.77
C TYR A 95 -8.13 -28.74 -23.34
N ALA A 96 -7.76 -27.66 -22.72
CA ALA A 96 -7.51 -27.59 -21.28
C ALA A 96 -8.79 -27.17 -20.53
N THR A 97 -8.90 -27.58 -19.26
CA THR A 97 -9.94 -27.14 -18.33
C THR A 97 -9.30 -26.34 -17.20
N ALA A 98 -10.09 -25.54 -16.50
CA ALA A 98 -9.61 -24.75 -15.38
C ALA A 98 -10.54 -24.83 -14.18
N SER A 99 -9.98 -24.75 -12.97
CA SER A 99 -10.73 -24.51 -11.74
C SER A 99 -10.15 -23.33 -10.97
N VAL A 100 -10.99 -22.65 -10.18
CA VAL A 100 -10.62 -21.50 -9.37
C VAL A 100 -10.92 -21.79 -7.92
N THR A 101 -9.91 -21.66 -7.05
CA THR A 101 -10.03 -21.91 -5.62
C THR A 101 -9.76 -20.65 -4.83
N PHE A 102 -10.71 -20.23 -4.02
CA PHE A 102 -10.54 -19.12 -3.09
C PHE A 102 -9.55 -19.50 -1.99
N LEU A 103 -8.55 -18.65 -1.73
CA LEU A 103 -7.61 -18.80 -0.63
C LEU A 103 -7.91 -17.81 0.50
N ASN A 104 -7.86 -16.52 0.20
CA ASN A 104 -8.05 -15.49 1.22
C ASN A 104 -8.48 -14.15 0.61
N GLU A 105 -8.91 -13.23 1.48
CA GLU A 105 -9.15 -11.82 1.17
C GLU A 105 -8.68 -10.95 2.33
N GLY A 106 -8.05 -9.81 2.00
CA GLY A 106 -7.64 -8.75 2.92
C GLY A 106 -8.50 -7.49 2.84
N ALA A 107 -9.44 -7.47 1.90
CA ALA A 107 -10.22 -6.29 1.55
C ALA A 107 -11.29 -5.90 2.58
N GLY A 108 -11.54 -4.60 2.70
CA GLY A 108 -12.74 -4.07 3.36
C GLY A 108 -14.00 -4.11 2.48
N TYR A 109 -13.88 -4.45 1.19
CA TYR A 109 -14.95 -4.49 0.21
C TYR A 109 -15.50 -5.91 0.01
N ARG A 110 -16.76 -6.00 -0.43
CA ARG A 110 -17.40 -7.25 -0.86
C ARG A 110 -17.19 -7.42 -2.36
N ASN A 111 -16.00 -7.83 -2.72
CA ASN A 111 -15.55 -7.90 -4.09
C ASN A 111 -16.23 -9.04 -4.86
N THR A 112 -16.40 -8.85 -6.17
CA THR A 112 -16.89 -9.89 -7.08
C THR A 112 -15.76 -10.30 -8.01
N LEU A 113 -15.45 -11.59 -8.08
CA LEU A 113 -14.47 -12.17 -9.01
C LEU A 113 -15.16 -12.79 -10.22
N GLY A 114 -14.63 -12.54 -11.40
CA GLY A 114 -15.05 -13.19 -12.63
C GLY A 114 -13.89 -13.39 -13.61
N TYR A 115 -14.19 -14.04 -14.74
CA TYR A 115 -13.22 -14.29 -15.79
C TYR A 115 -13.79 -13.98 -17.18
N PHE A 116 -12.90 -13.94 -18.15
CA PHE A 116 -13.19 -13.88 -19.58
C PHE A 116 -12.09 -14.59 -20.38
N VAL A 117 -12.40 -14.99 -21.61
CA VAL A 117 -11.45 -15.63 -22.51
C VAL A 117 -11.35 -14.81 -23.79
N TYR A 118 -10.13 -14.68 -24.30
CA TYR A 118 -9.87 -14.01 -25.56
C TYR A 118 -8.76 -14.71 -26.38
N ASP A 119 -8.64 -14.39 -27.64
CA ASP A 119 -7.57 -14.83 -28.54
C ASP A 119 -6.27 -14.12 -28.14
N THR A 120 -5.22 -14.84 -27.80
CA THR A 120 -3.93 -14.31 -27.29
C THR A 120 -3.30 -13.31 -28.27
N ASP A 121 -3.39 -13.59 -29.59
CA ASP A 121 -2.85 -12.73 -30.63
C ASP A 121 -3.72 -11.48 -30.89
N ASN A 122 -4.95 -11.45 -30.35
CA ASN A 122 -5.91 -10.40 -30.63
C ASN A 122 -6.65 -9.97 -29.35
N PRO A 123 -5.93 -9.42 -28.34
CA PRO A 123 -6.52 -9.04 -27.07
C PRO A 123 -7.56 -7.93 -27.23
N PRO A 124 -8.61 -7.88 -26.39
CA PRO A 124 -9.63 -6.85 -26.43
C PRO A 124 -9.01 -5.47 -26.17
N ALA A 125 -9.38 -4.49 -27.03
CA ALA A 125 -8.94 -3.11 -26.90
C ALA A 125 -9.77 -2.33 -25.87
N THR A 126 -11.01 -2.74 -25.65
CA THR A 126 -11.97 -2.17 -24.70
C THR A 126 -12.76 -3.29 -24.02
N LYS A 127 -13.38 -3.00 -22.88
CA LYS A 127 -14.28 -3.95 -22.21
C LYS A 127 -15.44 -4.44 -23.09
N ASP A 128 -15.86 -3.63 -24.05
CA ASP A 128 -16.99 -3.94 -24.94
C ASP A 128 -16.59 -4.94 -26.05
N ASP A 129 -15.29 -5.19 -26.24
CA ASP A 129 -14.76 -6.22 -27.15
C ASP A 129 -14.67 -7.60 -26.47
N ILE A 130 -14.92 -7.70 -25.15
CA ILE A 130 -14.96 -8.95 -24.41
C ILE A 130 -16.28 -9.67 -24.73
N ALA A 131 -16.18 -10.91 -25.22
CA ALA A 131 -17.34 -11.68 -25.64
C ALA A 131 -18.32 -12.02 -24.50
N ALA A 132 -17.78 -12.32 -23.31
CA ALA A 132 -18.56 -12.60 -22.10
C ALA A 132 -17.73 -12.28 -20.85
N HIS A 133 -18.35 -11.59 -19.89
CA HIS A 133 -17.85 -11.45 -18.53
C HIS A 133 -18.57 -12.48 -17.64
N ILE A 134 -17.85 -13.47 -17.12
CA ILE A 134 -18.44 -14.59 -16.37
C ILE A 134 -18.05 -14.47 -14.90
N VAL A 135 -19.04 -14.30 -14.03
CA VAL A 135 -18.84 -14.19 -12.58
C VAL A 135 -18.64 -15.60 -12.00
N ILE A 136 -17.56 -15.77 -11.27
CA ILE A 136 -17.22 -17.00 -10.51
C ILE A 136 -17.76 -16.89 -9.09
N PHE A 137 -17.26 -15.91 -8.34
CA PHE A 137 -17.64 -15.63 -6.96
C PHE A 137 -18.32 -14.26 -6.87
N PRO A 138 -19.65 -14.21 -6.71
CA PRO A 138 -20.36 -12.94 -6.55
C PRO A 138 -19.93 -12.12 -5.34
N ASN A 139 -19.51 -12.79 -4.26
CA ASN A 139 -18.92 -12.17 -3.09
C ASN A 139 -17.73 -12.99 -2.60
N THR A 140 -16.55 -12.42 -2.65
CA THR A 140 -15.30 -13.08 -2.21
C THR A 140 -15.01 -12.91 -0.72
N SER A 141 -15.91 -12.26 0.06
CA SER A 141 -15.64 -12.00 1.47
C SER A 141 -15.82 -13.24 2.35
N LYS A 142 -15.01 -13.28 3.40
CA LYS A 142 -15.16 -14.21 4.54
C LYS A 142 -16.21 -13.70 5.53
N ALA A 143 -16.44 -14.44 6.61
CA ALA A 143 -17.31 -13.98 7.70
C ALA A 143 -16.69 -12.75 8.41
N PRO A 144 -17.49 -11.72 8.79
CA PRO A 144 -18.96 -11.72 8.82
C PRO A 144 -19.64 -11.28 7.52
N ASP A 145 -18.93 -10.70 6.56
CA ASP A 145 -19.47 -10.03 5.38
C ASP A 145 -19.80 -10.99 4.23
N GLY A 146 -19.20 -12.16 4.22
CA GLY A 146 -19.42 -13.25 3.27
C GLY A 146 -19.44 -14.62 3.94
N ASP A 147 -19.44 -15.67 3.13
CA ASP A 147 -19.43 -17.08 3.55
C ASP A 147 -18.27 -17.86 2.89
N MET A 148 -17.36 -17.19 2.17
CA MET A 148 -16.23 -17.85 1.54
C MET A 148 -15.28 -18.42 2.59
N GLN A 149 -14.69 -19.57 2.28
CA GLN A 149 -13.71 -20.26 3.10
C GLN A 149 -12.54 -20.70 2.22
N GLU A 150 -11.36 -20.73 2.80
CA GLU A 150 -10.18 -21.27 2.13
C GLU A 150 -10.46 -22.67 1.57
N GLY A 151 -10.09 -22.90 0.31
CA GLY A 151 -10.35 -24.14 -0.40
C GLY A 151 -11.70 -24.22 -1.11
N ASP A 152 -12.55 -23.19 -1.03
CA ASP A 152 -13.79 -23.13 -1.82
C ASP A 152 -13.48 -23.03 -3.31
N THR A 153 -13.88 -24.03 -4.09
CA THR A 153 -13.48 -24.23 -5.49
C THR A 153 -14.68 -24.29 -6.42
N ILE A 154 -14.55 -23.68 -7.58
CA ILE A 154 -15.46 -23.80 -8.73
C ILE A 154 -14.68 -24.35 -9.92
N ASN A 155 -15.18 -25.42 -10.55
CA ASN A 155 -14.71 -25.86 -11.86
C ASN A 155 -15.37 -24.97 -12.92
N LEU A 156 -14.57 -24.31 -13.75
CA LEU A 156 -15.10 -23.43 -14.81
C LEU A 156 -15.69 -24.23 -15.96
N ASP A 157 -16.87 -23.83 -16.45
CA ASP A 157 -17.47 -24.41 -17.66
C ASP A 157 -16.83 -23.79 -18.92
N VAL A 158 -15.51 -23.98 -19.06
CA VAL A 158 -14.69 -23.46 -20.14
C VAL A 158 -13.81 -24.56 -20.72
N GLN A 159 -13.67 -24.54 -22.05
CA GLN A 159 -12.74 -25.38 -22.81
C GLN A 159 -11.72 -24.46 -23.46
N LEU A 160 -10.52 -24.46 -22.94
CA LEU A 160 -9.44 -23.58 -23.39
C LEU A 160 -8.63 -24.29 -24.46
N THR A 161 -8.56 -23.72 -25.66
CA THR A 161 -7.76 -24.25 -26.76
C THR A 161 -6.47 -23.44 -26.92
N ALA A 162 -5.49 -24.01 -27.60
CA ALA A 162 -4.24 -23.32 -27.93
C ALA A 162 -4.49 -21.94 -28.56
N GLY A 163 -3.70 -20.95 -28.13
CA GLY A 163 -3.81 -19.55 -28.57
C GLY A 163 -4.94 -18.76 -27.90
N GLN A 164 -5.55 -19.32 -26.84
CA GLN A 164 -6.50 -18.58 -25.99
C GLN A 164 -5.85 -18.16 -24.66
N THR A 165 -6.30 -17.03 -24.15
CA THR A 165 -5.92 -16.52 -22.82
C THR A 165 -7.12 -16.52 -21.90
N LEU A 166 -6.97 -17.14 -20.72
CA LEU A 166 -7.87 -17.00 -19.59
C LEU A 166 -7.44 -15.80 -18.74
N ALA A 167 -8.33 -14.83 -18.62
CA ALA A 167 -8.10 -13.59 -17.89
C ALA A 167 -9.21 -13.34 -16.86
N PHE A 168 -8.92 -12.50 -15.88
CA PHE A 168 -9.81 -12.26 -14.74
C PHE A 168 -10.22 -10.80 -14.63
N PHE A 169 -11.30 -10.54 -13.91
CA PHE A 169 -11.73 -9.22 -13.50
C PHE A 169 -12.26 -9.24 -12.07
N LEU A 170 -12.03 -8.14 -11.37
CA LEU A 170 -12.54 -7.88 -10.04
C LEU A 170 -13.46 -6.66 -10.08
N ILE A 171 -14.66 -6.76 -9.52
CA ILE A 171 -15.55 -5.61 -9.32
C ILE A 171 -15.46 -5.22 -7.86
N PRO A 172 -14.84 -4.08 -7.51
CA PRO A 172 -14.74 -3.61 -6.13
C PRO A 172 -16.13 -3.40 -5.55
N ASN A 173 -16.35 -3.92 -4.35
CA ASN A 173 -17.63 -3.85 -3.64
C ASN A 173 -18.84 -4.23 -4.53
N GLY A 174 -18.67 -5.27 -5.35
CA GLY A 174 -19.63 -5.72 -6.34
C GLY A 174 -20.88 -6.40 -5.76
N TRP A 175 -20.82 -6.84 -4.50
CA TRP A 175 -21.92 -7.54 -3.86
C TRP A 175 -22.58 -6.72 -2.75
N TYR A 176 -23.90 -6.62 -2.78
CA TYR A 176 -24.68 -6.05 -1.67
C TYR A 176 -26.04 -6.71 -1.49
N VAL A 177 -26.56 -6.66 -0.28
CA VAL A 177 -27.90 -7.11 0.05
C VAL A 177 -28.78 -5.87 0.28
N SER A 178 -29.84 -5.73 -0.51
CA SER A 178 -30.77 -4.61 -0.35
C SER A 178 -31.41 -4.62 1.05
N THR A 179 -31.28 -3.52 1.76
CA THR A 179 -31.94 -3.33 3.08
C THR A 179 -33.47 -3.24 2.99
N TYR A 180 -33.99 -3.02 1.78
CA TYR A 180 -35.44 -2.85 1.56
C TYR A 180 -36.18 -4.18 1.43
N ASN A 181 -35.59 -5.19 0.80
CA ASN A 181 -36.24 -6.46 0.49
C ASN A 181 -35.41 -7.71 0.79
N ASN A 182 -34.21 -7.56 1.35
CA ASN A 182 -33.23 -8.62 1.59
C ASN A 182 -32.89 -9.46 0.34
N ILE A 183 -33.01 -8.87 -0.85
CA ILE A 183 -32.60 -9.52 -2.08
C ILE A 183 -31.14 -9.15 -2.35
N PRO A 184 -30.26 -10.14 -2.50
CA PRO A 184 -28.89 -9.89 -2.90
C PRO A 184 -28.83 -9.35 -4.35
N HIS A 185 -27.94 -8.41 -4.56
CA HIS A 185 -27.70 -7.80 -5.86
C HIS A 185 -26.22 -7.78 -6.17
N LEU A 186 -25.90 -8.00 -7.42
CA LEU A 186 -24.61 -7.59 -7.97
C LEU A 186 -24.69 -6.10 -8.30
N GLY A 187 -23.82 -5.30 -7.69
CA GLY A 187 -23.73 -3.86 -7.90
C GLY A 187 -22.66 -3.52 -8.93
N PRO A 188 -22.95 -3.52 -10.23
CA PRO A 188 -21.95 -3.27 -11.27
C PRO A 188 -21.63 -1.79 -11.46
N TRP A 189 -21.86 -0.96 -10.45
CA TRP A 189 -21.64 0.50 -10.57
C TRP A 189 -20.18 0.90 -10.37
N ASN A 190 -19.36 0.01 -9.80
CA ASN A 190 -17.95 0.26 -9.65
C ASN A 190 -17.21 -0.15 -10.93
N THR A 191 -16.15 0.57 -11.26
CA THR A 191 -15.27 0.24 -12.37
C THR A 191 -14.57 -1.08 -12.07
N PRO A 192 -14.69 -2.11 -12.91
CA PRO A 192 -13.95 -3.34 -12.73
C PRO A 192 -12.46 -3.11 -12.98
N PHE A 193 -11.63 -3.85 -12.28
CA PHE A 193 -10.21 -3.99 -12.57
C PHE A 193 -9.97 -5.33 -13.27
N TYR A 194 -9.20 -5.28 -14.35
CA TYR A 194 -8.91 -6.40 -15.22
C TYR A 194 -7.47 -6.88 -15.03
N SER A 195 -7.25 -8.16 -15.09
CA SER A 195 -5.91 -8.74 -15.21
C SER A 195 -5.21 -8.34 -16.52
N LEU A 196 -5.96 -8.06 -17.57
CA LEU A 196 -5.45 -7.40 -18.78
C LEU A 196 -5.34 -5.89 -18.53
N SER A 197 -4.15 -5.44 -18.17
CA SER A 197 -3.88 -4.07 -17.68
C SER A 197 -4.27 -2.96 -18.67
N SER A 198 -4.29 -3.22 -19.98
CA SER A 198 -4.71 -2.24 -21.00
C SER A 198 -6.16 -1.79 -20.87
N LEU A 199 -7.01 -2.56 -20.19
CA LEU A 199 -8.43 -2.27 -19.97
C LEU A 199 -8.67 -1.40 -18.73
N ASN A 200 -7.67 -1.21 -17.88
CA ASN A 200 -7.81 -0.49 -16.62
C ASN A 200 -7.76 1.04 -16.83
N PRO A 201 -8.45 1.81 -15.97
CA PRO A 201 -8.76 3.23 -16.23
C PRO A 201 -7.60 4.19 -15.99
N GLU A 202 -6.52 3.76 -15.34
CA GLU A 202 -5.43 4.62 -14.92
C GLU A 202 -4.77 5.32 -16.12
N ALA A 203 -4.53 6.62 -15.97
CA ALA A 203 -3.87 7.43 -17.00
C ALA A 203 -2.41 7.01 -17.22
N THR A 204 -1.73 6.65 -16.14
CA THR A 204 -0.33 6.20 -16.14
C THR A 204 -0.28 4.68 -16.32
N ALA A 205 0.52 4.22 -17.28
CA ALA A 205 0.62 2.79 -17.61
C ALA A 205 1.09 1.94 -16.43
N ASP A 206 2.00 2.46 -15.61
CA ASP A 206 2.57 1.75 -14.45
C ASP A 206 1.54 1.43 -13.36
N TYR A 207 0.44 2.19 -13.30
CA TYR A 207 -0.64 1.97 -12.34
C TYR A 207 -1.79 1.11 -12.87
N ARG A 208 -1.78 0.73 -14.17
CA ARG A 208 -2.85 -0.07 -14.76
C ARG A 208 -2.85 -1.53 -14.35
N ARG A 209 -1.78 -2.03 -13.74
CA ARG A 209 -1.73 -3.42 -13.29
C ARG A 209 -2.40 -3.55 -11.93
N HIS A 210 -3.44 -4.36 -11.84
CA HIS A 210 -4.21 -4.63 -10.62
C HIS A 210 -4.12 -6.08 -10.15
N ASN A 211 -3.32 -6.91 -10.83
CA ASN A 211 -3.10 -8.28 -10.39
C ASN A 211 -1.65 -8.71 -10.60
N VAL A 212 -1.26 -9.70 -9.83
CA VAL A 212 -0.02 -10.47 -9.97
C VAL A 212 -0.37 -11.94 -10.14
N ALA A 213 0.54 -12.69 -10.75
CA ALA A 213 0.43 -14.14 -10.88
C ALA A 213 1.76 -14.79 -10.51
N PHE A 214 1.70 -15.78 -9.63
CA PHE A 214 2.82 -16.62 -9.22
C PHE A 214 2.59 -18.04 -9.67
N LEU A 215 3.65 -18.70 -10.12
CA LEU A 215 3.61 -20.09 -10.52
C LEU A 215 4.10 -20.97 -9.38
N ASP A 216 3.25 -21.83 -8.86
CA ASP A 216 3.65 -22.89 -7.95
C ASP A 216 3.98 -24.14 -8.76
N THR A 217 5.27 -24.36 -9.00
CA THR A 217 5.76 -25.46 -9.82
C THR A 217 5.76 -26.81 -9.08
N GLU A 218 5.74 -26.78 -7.75
CA GLU A 218 5.72 -27.99 -6.93
C GLU A 218 4.31 -28.58 -6.88
N ASN A 219 3.29 -27.71 -6.85
CA ASN A 219 1.89 -28.12 -6.71
C ASN A 219 1.09 -27.97 -8.02
N GLU A 220 1.73 -27.49 -9.10
CA GLU A 220 1.18 -27.43 -10.47
C GLU A 220 -0.08 -26.54 -10.57
N PHE A 221 -0.06 -25.34 -9.98
CA PHE A 221 -1.10 -24.33 -10.14
C PHE A 221 -0.53 -22.91 -10.16
N LEU A 222 -1.36 -21.95 -10.54
CA LEU A 222 -1.04 -20.53 -10.42
C LEU A 222 -1.76 -19.94 -9.22
N VAL A 223 -1.10 -18.99 -8.54
CA VAL A 223 -1.71 -18.16 -7.52
C VAL A 223 -1.84 -16.73 -8.06
N LEU A 224 -3.02 -16.16 -7.97
CA LEU A 224 -3.28 -14.79 -8.37
C LEU A 224 -3.67 -13.94 -7.16
N GLY A 225 -3.13 -12.72 -7.13
CA GLY A 225 -3.48 -11.68 -6.17
C GLY A 225 -4.03 -10.45 -6.89
N PHE A 226 -5.03 -9.79 -6.32
CA PHE A 226 -5.66 -8.58 -6.84
C PHE A 226 -5.61 -7.42 -5.85
N GLU A 227 -5.50 -6.21 -6.38
CA GLU A 227 -5.72 -4.91 -5.75
C GLU A 227 -7.09 -4.38 -6.12
N ASP A 228 -7.93 -4.01 -5.16
CA ASP A 228 -9.31 -3.61 -5.36
C ASP A 228 -9.55 -2.09 -5.36
N ILE A 229 -8.51 -1.31 -5.16
CA ILE A 229 -8.55 0.16 -5.21
C ILE A 229 -7.78 0.69 -6.42
N GLN A 230 -8.28 1.77 -7.02
CA GLN A 230 -7.61 2.43 -8.13
C GLN A 230 -6.21 2.93 -7.71
N ARG A 231 -5.18 2.47 -8.44
CA ARG A 231 -3.79 2.82 -8.17
C ARG A 231 -3.44 4.23 -8.68
N PRO A 232 -2.53 4.97 -7.99
CA PRO A 232 -1.68 4.55 -6.87
C PRO A 232 -2.34 4.64 -5.49
N SER A 233 -3.64 4.94 -5.40
CA SER A 233 -4.37 4.91 -4.13
C SER A 233 -4.42 3.48 -3.55
N GLY A 234 -4.82 3.33 -2.31
CA GLY A 234 -4.81 2.04 -1.61
C GLY A 234 -3.42 1.68 -1.09
N ASP A 235 -3.25 0.45 -0.62
CA ASP A 235 -1.99 -0.04 -0.10
C ASP A 235 -1.11 -0.70 -1.16
N ASN A 236 -1.69 -1.01 -2.30
CA ASN A 236 -0.98 -1.58 -3.44
C ASN A 236 -0.22 -2.86 -3.08
N ASP A 237 -0.76 -3.68 -2.21
CA ASP A 237 -0.14 -4.92 -1.74
C ASP A 237 -0.61 -6.15 -2.52
N PHE A 238 -1.68 -6.01 -3.32
CA PHE A 238 -2.22 -7.03 -4.22
C PHE A 238 -2.70 -8.30 -3.50
N ASN A 239 -3.06 -8.20 -2.25
CA ASN A 239 -3.60 -9.30 -1.45
C ASN A 239 -5.07 -9.11 -1.03
N ASP A 240 -5.76 -8.10 -1.57
CA ASP A 240 -7.20 -7.88 -1.36
C ASP A 240 -8.06 -9.08 -1.76
N LEU A 241 -7.60 -9.86 -2.74
CA LEU A 241 -8.15 -11.17 -3.08
C LEU A 241 -7.05 -12.09 -3.57
N ILE A 242 -6.91 -13.25 -2.94
CA ILE A 242 -5.96 -14.30 -3.31
C ILE A 242 -6.73 -15.57 -3.67
N PHE A 243 -6.42 -16.15 -4.83
CA PHE A 243 -7.02 -17.39 -5.31
C PHE A 243 -6.03 -18.19 -6.16
N THR A 244 -6.24 -19.50 -6.27
CA THR A 244 -5.48 -20.36 -7.20
C THR A 244 -6.27 -20.63 -8.46
N VAL A 245 -5.55 -20.92 -9.52
CA VAL A 245 -6.08 -21.41 -10.78
C VAL A 245 -5.33 -22.68 -11.16
N ASP A 246 -6.05 -23.79 -11.16
CA ASP A 246 -5.60 -25.06 -11.69
C ASP A 246 -5.97 -25.18 -13.16
N VAL A 247 -4.99 -25.45 -14.01
CA VAL A 247 -5.21 -25.74 -15.44
C VAL A 247 -4.83 -27.20 -15.70
N THR A 248 -5.71 -27.93 -16.33
CA THR A 248 -5.46 -29.34 -16.65
C THR A 248 -5.55 -29.58 -18.17
N PRO A 249 -4.45 -30.07 -18.80
CA PRO A 249 -3.15 -30.37 -18.21
C PRO A 249 -2.38 -29.08 -17.85
N PHE A 250 -1.54 -29.12 -16.80
CA PHE A 250 -0.76 -27.96 -16.34
C PHE A 250 0.28 -27.49 -17.38
N SER A 251 0.81 -28.45 -18.17
CA SER A 251 1.72 -28.17 -19.30
C SER A 251 1.08 -27.33 -20.43
N ALA A 252 -0.24 -27.13 -20.42
CA ALA A 252 -0.92 -26.25 -21.34
C ALA A 252 -0.71 -24.75 -21.04
N VAL A 253 -0.21 -24.43 -19.87
CA VAL A 253 0.08 -23.03 -19.50
C VAL A 253 1.36 -22.58 -20.20
N ASP A 254 1.29 -21.54 -21.03
CA ASP A 254 2.46 -20.97 -21.70
C ASP A 254 3.50 -20.50 -20.67
N GLY A 255 4.74 -20.89 -20.83
CA GLY A 255 5.81 -20.68 -19.85
C GLY A 255 6.03 -21.82 -18.87
N VAL A 256 5.23 -22.89 -18.93
CA VAL A 256 5.44 -24.14 -18.22
C VAL A 256 5.88 -25.22 -19.21
N ASN A 257 7.04 -25.80 -18.99
CA ASN A 257 7.55 -26.86 -19.85
C ASN A 257 7.08 -28.24 -19.36
N THR A 258 6.96 -29.20 -20.27
CA THR A 258 6.54 -30.57 -19.95
C THR A 258 7.48 -31.31 -18.98
N ASP A 259 8.71 -30.84 -18.79
CA ASP A 259 9.66 -31.39 -17.80
C ASP A 259 9.56 -30.70 -16.41
N GLY A 260 8.56 -29.82 -16.22
CA GLY A 260 8.33 -29.07 -14.99
C GLY A 260 9.25 -27.85 -14.81
N THR A 261 10.10 -27.54 -15.80
CA THR A 261 10.84 -26.28 -15.79
C THR A 261 9.97 -25.15 -16.29
N THR A 262 10.31 -23.91 -15.94
CA THR A 262 9.58 -22.72 -16.34
C THR A 262 10.48 -21.74 -17.05
N ASP A 263 9.91 -20.94 -17.92
CA ASP A 263 10.56 -19.72 -18.38
C ASP A 263 10.31 -18.56 -17.40
N SER A 264 10.80 -17.37 -17.70
CA SER A 264 10.72 -16.20 -16.81
C SER A 264 9.41 -15.42 -16.93
N LYS A 265 8.35 -15.93 -17.59
CA LYS A 265 7.10 -15.19 -17.82
C LYS A 265 6.31 -14.97 -16.53
N TYR A 266 6.26 -15.98 -15.66
CA TYR A 266 5.67 -15.86 -14.33
C TYR A 266 6.77 -15.72 -13.27
N GLU A 267 6.44 -15.06 -12.16
CA GLU A 267 7.24 -15.18 -10.95
C GLU A 267 6.96 -16.53 -10.29
N VAL A 268 7.99 -17.20 -9.78
CA VAL A 268 7.81 -18.50 -9.11
C VAL A 268 7.44 -18.26 -7.65
N LEU A 269 6.40 -18.95 -7.16
CA LEU A 269 6.03 -18.92 -5.74
C LEU A 269 7.14 -19.54 -4.89
N VAL A 270 7.70 -18.76 -3.99
CA VAL A 270 8.77 -19.20 -3.09
C VAL A 270 8.17 -20.08 -1.99
N GLN A 271 8.70 -21.29 -1.84
CA GLN A 271 8.26 -22.22 -0.79
C GLN A 271 8.92 -21.88 0.55
N GLU A 272 8.11 -21.64 1.59
CA GLU A 272 8.59 -21.18 2.91
C GLU A 272 9.30 -22.23 3.77
N ASN A 273 9.22 -23.48 3.44
CA ASN A 273 9.77 -24.57 4.28
C ASN A 273 11.30 -24.62 4.36
N ASP A 274 12.00 -23.74 3.64
CA ASP A 274 13.45 -23.61 3.75
C ASP A 274 13.80 -22.41 4.69
N PRO A 275 14.32 -22.65 5.91
CA PRO A 275 14.72 -21.58 6.82
C PRO A 275 15.89 -20.72 6.30
N GLU A 276 16.57 -21.17 5.25
CA GLU A 276 17.63 -20.42 4.55
C GLU A 276 17.05 -19.44 3.51
N VAL A 277 15.80 -19.60 3.10
CA VAL A 277 15.15 -18.66 2.18
C VAL A 277 14.97 -17.31 2.88
N THR A 278 15.39 -16.26 2.21
CA THR A 278 15.17 -14.88 2.64
C THR A 278 14.34 -14.15 1.59
N VAL A 279 13.26 -13.54 2.03
CA VAL A 279 12.41 -12.69 1.20
C VAL A 279 12.70 -11.24 1.52
N THR A 280 12.90 -10.43 0.49
CA THR A 280 13.09 -8.98 0.65
C THR A 280 11.77 -8.28 0.34
N SER A 281 11.24 -7.55 1.30
CA SER A 281 10.10 -6.65 1.15
C SER A 281 10.59 -5.20 1.14
N VAL A 282 10.06 -4.35 0.26
CA VAL A 282 10.47 -2.95 0.15
C VAL A 282 9.24 -2.05 0.19
N TYR A 283 9.20 -1.13 1.15
CA TYR A 283 8.16 -0.12 1.29
C TYR A 283 8.69 1.28 0.95
N PRO A 284 8.01 2.11 0.14
CA PRO A 284 6.79 1.82 -0.62
C PRO A 284 7.04 0.93 -1.83
N SER A 285 8.21 1.00 -2.46
CA SER A 285 8.71 0.13 -3.52
C SER A 285 10.22 0.30 -3.72
N SER A 286 10.84 -0.54 -4.57
CA SER A 286 12.27 -0.41 -4.93
C SER A 286 12.58 0.90 -5.67
N ASP A 287 11.61 1.49 -6.36
CA ASP A 287 11.79 2.59 -7.31
C ASP A 287 11.33 3.94 -6.77
N THR A 288 10.51 3.94 -5.70
CA THR A 288 9.95 5.14 -5.11
C THR A 288 10.30 5.28 -3.63
N TYR A 289 9.96 6.41 -3.06
CA TYR A 289 10.07 6.68 -1.62
C TYR A 289 8.70 7.13 -1.09
N ALA A 290 8.46 6.85 0.18
CA ALA A 290 7.36 7.44 0.92
C ALA A 290 7.80 8.73 1.60
N THR A 291 6.82 9.53 2.04
CA THR A 291 7.04 10.77 2.78
C THR A 291 6.30 10.73 4.11
N MET A 292 6.97 11.09 5.19
CA MET A 292 6.34 11.40 6.47
C MET A 292 6.59 12.86 6.84
N ALA A 293 5.57 13.50 7.40
CA ALA A 293 5.62 14.91 7.76
C ALA A 293 4.99 15.16 9.14
N PHE A 294 5.58 16.04 9.90
CA PHE A 294 5.24 16.30 11.29
C PHE A 294 5.08 17.81 11.54
N GLU A 295 4.14 18.14 12.44
CA GLU A 295 3.99 19.42 13.09
C GLU A 295 4.60 19.38 14.51
N ASP A 296 5.38 20.39 14.88
CA ASP A 296 6.13 20.38 16.15
C ASP A 296 5.48 21.21 17.27
N ARG A 297 4.26 21.70 17.06
CA ARG A 297 3.55 22.50 18.06
C ARG A 297 2.49 21.75 18.86
N TRP A 298 2.33 20.44 18.67
CA TRP A 298 1.38 19.68 19.50
C TRP A 298 1.55 19.98 20.99
N PRO A 299 0.50 20.21 21.78
CA PRO A 299 -0.94 20.05 21.48
C PRO A 299 -1.64 21.28 20.88
N LEU A 300 -0.91 22.26 20.39
CA LEU A 300 -1.43 23.42 19.64
C LEU A 300 -1.37 23.13 18.13
N MET A 301 -2.35 23.57 17.38
CA MET A 301 -2.40 23.33 15.92
C MET A 301 -1.24 23.96 15.14
N GLY A 302 -0.70 25.10 15.56
CA GLY A 302 0.35 25.77 14.79
C GLY A 302 -0.19 26.42 13.51
N ASP A 303 0.64 26.51 12.47
CA ASP A 303 0.31 27.05 11.14
C ASP A 303 -0.13 25.95 10.16
N TYR A 304 0.04 24.69 10.56
CA TYR A 304 -0.52 23.52 9.89
C TYR A 304 -0.04 23.35 8.45
N ASP A 305 1.24 23.58 8.24
CA ASP A 305 1.85 23.50 6.92
C ASP A 305 2.63 22.19 6.70
N PHE A 306 2.72 21.32 7.73
CA PHE A 306 3.38 20.02 7.69
C PHE A 306 4.79 20.05 7.12
N ASN A 307 5.53 21.11 7.36
CA ASN A 307 6.90 21.26 6.92
C ASN A 307 7.91 21.40 8.06
N ASP A 308 7.47 21.30 9.33
CA ASP A 308 8.33 21.39 10.50
C ASP A 308 9.41 20.31 10.51
N VAL A 309 9.05 19.05 10.17
CA VAL A 309 9.99 17.97 9.88
C VAL A 309 9.41 17.08 8.78
N VAL A 310 10.05 17.02 7.62
CA VAL A 310 9.62 16.19 6.49
C VAL A 310 10.73 15.23 6.11
N TRP A 311 10.42 13.94 6.14
CA TRP A 311 11.30 12.86 5.72
C TRP A 311 10.81 12.19 4.45
N ARG A 312 11.70 12.01 3.48
CA ARG A 312 11.57 11.02 2.44
C ARG A 312 12.26 9.75 2.93
N TYR A 313 11.59 8.59 2.83
CA TYR A 313 12.13 7.37 3.37
C TYR A 313 11.76 6.13 2.56
N ARG A 314 12.57 5.08 2.70
CA ARG A 314 12.34 3.74 2.17
C ARG A 314 12.72 2.72 3.21
N VAL A 315 11.89 1.70 3.38
CA VAL A 315 12.19 0.59 4.28
C VAL A 315 12.41 -0.68 3.47
N THR A 316 13.51 -1.35 3.72
CA THR A 316 13.80 -2.69 3.20
C THR A 316 13.79 -3.67 4.36
N GLU A 317 12.91 -4.65 4.31
CA GLU A 317 12.78 -5.72 5.29
C GLU A 317 13.34 -7.01 4.71
N LEU A 318 14.14 -7.73 5.49
CA LEU A 318 14.59 -9.07 5.17
C LEU A 318 13.87 -10.04 6.10
N LEU A 319 13.04 -10.90 5.53
CA LEU A 319 12.24 -11.89 6.24
C LEU A 319 12.82 -13.29 5.99
N ASN A 320 12.58 -14.21 6.93
CA ASN A 320 12.78 -15.64 6.68
C ASN A 320 11.53 -16.25 6.01
N GLY A 321 11.61 -17.53 5.69
CA GLY A 321 10.51 -18.26 5.09
C GLY A 321 9.24 -18.36 5.95
N GLN A 322 9.27 -18.09 7.24
CA GLN A 322 8.10 -18.02 8.14
C GLN A 322 7.52 -16.60 8.26
N ARG A 323 7.88 -15.67 7.36
CA ARG A 323 7.51 -14.25 7.43
C ARG A 323 7.98 -13.55 8.70
N GLU A 324 9.02 -14.07 9.32
CA GLU A 324 9.60 -13.45 10.48
C GLU A 324 10.71 -12.49 10.06
N LEU A 325 10.67 -11.29 10.58
CA LEU A 325 11.58 -10.20 10.29
C LEU A 325 12.96 -10.46 10.90
N LYS A 326 13.98 -10.53 10.05
CA LYS A 326 15.40 -10.69 10.42
C LYS A 326 16.14 -9.37 10.47
N THR A 327 15.88 -8.51 9.49
CA THR A 327 16.60 -7.23 9.35
C THR A 327 15.65 -6.15 8.84
N ILE A 328 15.75 -4.96 9.41
CA ILE A 328 15.13 -3.74 8.90
C ILE A 328 16.26 -2.81 8.45
N THR A 329 16.17 -2.31 7.23
CA THR A 329 17.00 -1.20 6.73
C THR A 329 16.09 -0.04 6.38
N VAL A 330 16.36 1.14 6.94
CA VAL A 330 15.59 2.35 6.61
C VAL A 330 16.54 3.40 6.08
N ASP A 331 16.28 3.87 4.87
CA ASP A 331 16.95 5.02 4.26
C ASP A 331 16.09 6.26 4.48
N TYR A 332 16.63 7.28 5.13
CA TYR A 332 16.00 8.55 5.38
C TYR A 332 16.72 9.68 4.66
N THR A 333 15.96 10.58 4.04
CA THR A 333 16.46 11.85 3.53
C THR A 333 15.60 12.97 4.08
N LEU A 334 16.18 13.90 4.83
CA LEU A 334 15.44 15.08 5.31
C LEU A 334 15.10 15.96 4.12
N GLN A 335 13.82 16.19 3.90
CA GLN A 335 13.30 17.05 2.82
C GLN A 335 13.10 18.47 3.27
N ALA A 336 12.62 18.67 4.50
CA ALA A 336 12.39 19.99 5.07
C ALA A 336 12.51 20.01 6.59
N MET A 337 12.86 21.16 7.15
CA MET A 337 12.76 21.51 8.56
C MET A 337 12.39 22.99 8.69
N GLY A 338 11.07 23.26 8.78
CA GLY A 338 10.48 24.59 8.97
C GLY A 338 10.40 25.02 10.43
N ALA A 339 10.57 24.06 11.32
CA ALA A 339 10.43 24.24 12.75
C ALA A 339 11.24 25.39 13.34
N GLY A 340 10.58 26.22 14.13
CA GLY A 340 11.26 27.17 15.02
C GLY A 340 11.92 26.50 16.20
N PHE A 341 11.43 25.33 16.61
CA PHE A 341 12.00 24.51 17.68
C PHE A 341 13.12 23.62 17.18
N SER A 342 13.82 22.97 18.10
CA SER A 342 14.83 21.95 17.78
C SER A 342 14.24 20.58 18.09
N ASN A 343 14.12 19.78 17.06
CA ASN A 343 13.51 18.46 17.13
C ASN A 343 14.57 17.36 16.95
N GLY A 344 14.46 16.29 17.75
CA GLY A 344 15.06 15.01 17.48
C GLY A 344 14.10 14.13 16.69
N PHE A 345 14.60 13.03 16.17
CA PHE A 345 13.82 12.02 15.44
C PHE A 345 14.17 10.61 15.89
N ALA A 346 13.15 9.78 16.10
CA ALA A 346 13.30 8.42 16.58
C ALA A 346 12.26 7.47 15.96
N VAL A 347 12.54 6.17 16.06
CA VAL A 347 11.64 5.09 15.66
C VAL A 347 11.47 4.12 16.81
N LYS A 348 10.22 3.87 17.21
CA LYS A 348 9.89 2.80 18.15
C LYS A 348 9.46 1.56 17.34
N LEU A 349 10.02 0.42 17.68
CA LEU A 349 9.66 -0.86 17.09
C LEU A 349 8.63 -1.56 17.98
N PRO A 350 7.35 -1.61 17.57
CA PRO A 350 6.32 -2.27 18.36
C PRO A 350 6.65 -3.74 18.62
N ASN A 351 6.42 -4.22 19.84
CA ASN A 351 6.63 -5.59 20.26
C ASN A 351 8.06 -6.15 20.09
N VAL A 352 9.07 -5.31 19.88
CA VAL A 352 10.49 -5.70 19.81
C VAL A 352 11.20 -5.26 21.09
N ASP A 353 11.58 -6.22 21.91
CA ASP A 353 12.40 -5.93 23.11
C ASP A 353 13.82 -5.54 22.69
N PRO A 354 14.45 -4.52 23.31
CA PRO A 354 15.83 -4.14 22.99
C PRO A 354 16.85 -5.29 23.10
N SER A 355 16.61 -6.27 23.97
CA SER A 355 17.48 -7.46 24.10
C SER A 355 17.41 -8.42 22.90
N ASN A 356 16.41 -8.28 22.04
CA ASN A 356 16.31 -9.05 20.79
C ASN A 356 17.07 -8.39 19.62
N LEU A 357 17.69 -7.25 19.82
CA LEU A 357 18.50 -6.61 18.79
C LEU A 357 19.90 -7.22 18.79
N ALA A 358 20.28 -7.89 17.70
CA ALA A 358 21.63 -8.43 17.50
C ALA A 358 22.62 -7.32 17.19
N SER A 359 22.22 -6.39 16.34
CA SER A 359 23.00 -5.19 16.01
C SER A 359 22.11 -4.03 15.60
N VAL A 360 22.59 -2.81 15.85
CA VAL A 360 22.03 -1.58 15.29
C VAL A 360 23.17 -0.79 14.67
N THR A 361 23.02 -0.38 13.45
CA THR A 361 23.98 0.47 12.74
C THR A 361 23.28 1.73 12.27
N LEU A 362 23.86 2.88 12.55
CA LEU A 362 23.38 4.18 12.06
C LEU A 362 24.51 4.89 11.31
N THR A 363 24.21 5.33 10.08
CA THR A 363 25.10 6.22 9.34
C THR A 363 24.43 7.55 9.08
N ARG A 364 25.21 8.63 9.02
CA ARG A 364 24.80 9.96 8.59
C ARG A 364 25.68 10.37 7.41
N ASN A 365 25.08 10.60 6.25
CA ASN A 365 25.79 10.89 5.00
C ASN A 365 26.93 9.89 4.74
N ASP A 366 26.60 8.59 4.81
CA ASP A 366 27.50 7.44 4.62
C ASP A 366 28.64 7.31 5.67
N VAL A 367 28.60 8.08 6.74
CA VAL A 367 29.56 8.01 7.85
C VAL A 367 28.88 7.42 9.07
N ALA A 368 29.46 6.36 9.65
CA ALA A 368 28.95 5.76 10.88
C ALA A 368 28.94 6.78 12.01
N VAL A 369 27.82 6.85 12.74
CA VAL A 369 27.63 7.71 13.89
C VAL A 369 27.22 6.89 15.11
N GLU A 370 27.39 7.45 16.29
CA GLU A 370 26.89 6.85 17.54
C GLU A 370 25.37 6.75 17.46
N HIS A 371 24.82 5.69 18.01
CA HIS A 371 23.38 5.50 18.09
C HIS A 371 22.95 5.21 19.52
N THR A 372 21.74 5.57 19.88
CA THR A 372 21.14 5.33 21.17
C THR A 372 19.91 4.44 21.02
N VAL A 373 19.88 3.35 21.79
CA VAL A 373 18.71 2.49 21.91
C VAL A 373 18.13 2.68 23.32
N LEU A 374 16.88 3.15 23.37
CA LEU A 374 16.14 3.31 24.62
C LEU A 374 15.10 2.18 24.73
N GLN A 375 14.54 2.03 25.92
CA GLN A 375 13.46 1.09 26.20
C GLN A 375 12.19 1.83 26.59
N SER A 376 11.07 1.48 25.95
CA SER A 376 9.74 1.95 26.31
C SER A 376 8.84 0.75 26.62
N GLY A 377 8.64 0.44 27.90
CA GLY A 377 8.02 -0.82 28.29
C GLY A 377 8.90 -2.01 27.89
N SER A 378 8.40 -2.86 27.00
CA SER A 378 9.15 -3.96 26.35
C SER A 378 9.57 -3.64 24.92
N GLU A 379 9.49 -2.38 24.47
CA GLU A 379 9.70 -1.99 23.08
C GLU A 379 10.98 -1.17 22.91
N ALA A 380 11.73 -1.44 21.84
CA ALA A 380 12.93 -0.71 21.48
C ALA A 380 12.60 0.65 20.87
N VAL A 381 13.31 1.69 21.29
CA VAL A 381 13.26 3.04 20.71
C VAL A 381 14.65 3.39 20.20
N LEU A 382 14.75 3.61 18.90
CA LEU A 382 15.99 3.87 18.18
C LEU A 382 16.07 5.37 17.87
N ILE A 383 17.05 6.06 18.45
CA ILE A 383 17.28 7.48 18.15
C ILE A 383 18.06 7.59 16.85
N VAL A 384 17.49 8.27 15.87
CA VAL A 384 18.12 8.55 14.57
C VAL A 384 18.89 9.88 14.62
N SER A 385 18.30 10.89 15.25
CA SER A 385 18.95 12.19 15.49
C SER A 385 18.47 12.74 16.84
N ASP A 386 19.40 13.16 17.67
CA ASP A 386 19.08 13.86 18.92
C ASP A 386 18.66 15.31 18.68
N ASN A 387 19.16 15.95 17.60
CA ASN A 387 18.88 17.32 17.24
C ASN A 387 19.12 17.58 15.75
N LEU A 388 18.08 17.55 14.95
CA LEU A 388 18.13 17.78 13.49
C LEU A 388 18.72 19.14 13.10
N ARG A 389 18.54 20.16 13.93
CA ARG A 389 19.09 21.49 13.66
C ARG A 389 20.60 21.50 13.77
N ASP A 390 21.16 20.82 14.74
CA ASP A 390 22.61 20.69 14.89
C ASP A 390 23.20 19.88 13.76
N ASP A 391 22.55 18.79 13.35
CA ASP A 391 22.96 17.97 12.20
C ASP A 391 22.94 18.77 10.89
N LEU A 392 21.93 19.63 10.68
CA LEU A 392 21.89 20.55 9.51
C LEU A 392 22.97 21.63 9.57
N ASN A 393 23.32 22.12 10.77
CA ASN A 393 24.45 23.03 10.95
C ASN A 393 25.78 22.37 10.61
N ASP A 394 25.96 21.08 10.98
CA ASP A 394 27.15 20.31 10.67
C ASP A 394 27.35 20.13 9.16
N VAL A 395 26.28 19.92 8.38
CA VAL A 395 26.33 19.88 6.92
C VAL A 395 26.40 21.27 6.27
N GLY A 396 26.24 22.34 7.05
CA GLY A 396 26.46 23.71 6.59
C GLY A 396 25.39 24.28 5.66
N VAL A 397 24.15 23.78 5.72
CA VAL A 397 23.03 24.22 4.87
C VAL A 397 22.22 25.34 5.51
N LEU A 398 22.35 25.57 6.80
CA LEU A 398 21.68 26.68 7.50
C LEU A 398 22.58 27.94 7.54
N SER A 399 21.96 29.11 7.62
CA SER A 399 22.65 30.38 7.75
C SER A 399 21.78 31.37 8.55
N GLN A 400 22.33 32.55 8.90
CA GLN A 400 21.58 33.60 9.62
C GLN A 400 20.34 34.12 8.84
N SER A 401 20.37 34.05 7.51
CA SER A 401 19.26 34.45 6.64
C SER A 401 18.34 33.29 6.21
N CYS A 402 18.79 32.03 6.35
CA CYS A 402 18.08 30.83 5.99
C CYS A 402 18.17 29.84 7.18
N THR A 403 17.36 30.09 8.19
CA THR A 403 17.35 29.34 9.45
C THR A 403 16.48 28.09 9.42
N TYR A 404 15.60 28.01 8.41
CA TYR A 404 14.77 26.84 8.12
C TYR A 404 15.32 26.11 6.90
N TYR A 405 15.20 24.82 6.86
CA TYR A 405 15.72 24.01 5.75
C TYR A 405 14.61 23.70 4.75
N ARG A 406 14.77 24.19 3.50
CA ARG A 406 13.94 23.91 2.33
C ARG A 406 12.43 24.20 2.50
N THR A 407 12.05 25.17 3.32
CA THR A 407 10.65 25.61 3.45
C THR A 407 10.41 26.99 2.84
N GLN A 408 11.49 27.72 2.54
CA GLN A 408 11.46 29.07 1.97
C GLN A 408 12.08 29.08 0.58
N THR A 409 11.31 29.44 -0.45
CA THR A 409 11.77 29.45 -1.84
C THR A 409 13.03 30.31 -2.08
N SER A 410 13.20 31.38 -1.31
CA SER A 410 14.39 32.28 -1.41
C SER A 410 15.68 31.62 -0.91
N CYS A 411 15.60 30.54 -0.13
CA CYS A 411 16.73 29.83 0.47
C CYS A 411 17.14 28.57 -0.29
N LEU A 412 16.31 28.05 -1.19
CA LEU A 412 16.53 26.77 -1.87
C LEU A 412 17.88 26.69 -2.59
N ALA A 413 18.24 27.73 -3.36
CA ALA A 413 19.48 27.74 -4.13
C ALA A 413 20.75 27.57 -3.26
N GLN A 414 20.71 28.05 -2.01
CA GLN A 414 21.80 27.85 -1.05
C GLN A 414 21.75 26.45 -0.43
N GLN A 415 20.57 25.94 -0.17
CA GLN A 415 20.33 24.72 0.62
C GLN A 415 20.39 23.45 -0.20
N ASN A 416 20.22 23.52 -1.52
CA ASN A 416 20.37 22.37 -2.43
C ASN A 416 21.81 21.87 -2.55
N ALA A 417 22.79 22.56 -1.97
CA ALA A 417 24.20 22.14 -1.99
C ALA A 417 24.55 21.04 -0.96
N GLY A 418 23.69 20.77 0.00
CA GLY A 418 23.90 19.76 1.04
C GLY A 418 22.64 19.01 1.37
N VAL A 419 22.77 17.73 1.65
CA VAL A 419 21.67 16.82 2.00
C VAL A 419 21.99 16.18 3.35
N LEU A 420 20.97 16.03 4.19
CA LEU A 420 21.05 15.26 5.42
C LEU A 420 20.35 13.91 5.22
N GLN A 421 21.14 12.86 5.24
CA GLN A 421 20.67 11.47 5.04
C GLN A 421 21.09 10.59 6.19
N TYR A 422 20.23 9.64 6.54
CA TYR A 422 20.56 8.57 7.47
C TYR A 422 20.22 7.23 6.87
N GLN A 423 20.99 6.21 7.25
CA GLN A 423 20.62 4.82 7.07
C GLN A 423 20.65 4.15 8.44
N LEU A 424 19.52 3.59 8.83
CA LEU A 424 19.36 2.79 10.04
C LEU A 424 19.24 1.33 9.64
N ILE A 425 20.13 0.47 10.17
CA ILE A 425 20.06 -0.99 9.97
C ILE A 425 19.87 -1.63 11.34
N VAL A 426 18.85 -2.46 11.47
CA VAL A 426 18.50 -3.19 12.69
C VAL A 426 18.45 -4.67 12.38
N GLU A 427 19.30 -5.46 13.06
CA GLU A 427 19.30 -6.91 12.94
C GLU A 427 18.70 -7.55 14.19
N MET A 428 17.83 -8.54 14.02
CA MET A 428 17.20 -9.27 15.12
C MET A 428 18.05 -10.48 15.52
N THR A 429 18.18 -10.72 16.82
CA THR A 429 18.81 -11.95 17.36
C THR A 429 17.94 -13.16 17.06
N THR A 430 16.65 -13.02 17.30
CA THR A 430 15.62 -14.00 16.95
C THR A 430 14.62 -13.30 16.03
N PRO A 431 14.31 -13.85 14.86
CA PRO A 431 13.33 -13.28 13.97
C PRO A 431 12.00 -12.99 14.69
N VAL A 432 11.33 -11.92 14.30
CA VAL A 432 10.08 -11.45 14.90
C VAL A 432 8.96 -11.56 13.89
N SER A 433 7.82 -12.10 14.30
CA SER A 433 6.64 -12.17 13.42
C SER A 433 6.33 -10.79 12.85
N ARG A 434 6.20 -10.73 11.52
CA ARG A 434 5.88 -9.50 10.79
C ARG A 434 4.59 -8.86 11.30
N ASP A 435 3.57 -9.67 11.55
CA ASP A 435 2.27 -9.19 12.03
C ASP A 435 2.33 -8.60 13.45
N SER A 436 3.33 -8.98 14.24
CA SER A 436 3.47 -8.46 15.61
C SER A 436 4.16 -7.09 15.67
N ILE A 437 5.07 -6.79 14.75
CA ILE A 437 5.81 -5.53 14.73
C ILE A 437 5.04 -4.39 14.06
N GLY A 438 4.04 -4.71 13.22
CA GLY A 438 3.32 -3.75 12.39
C GLY A 438 4.09 -3.39 11.11
N TYR A 439 3.65 -2.37 10.40
CA TYR A 439 4.13 -2.01 9.06
C TYR A 439 4.89 -0.67 9.04
N PRO A 440 5.80 -0.45 8.06
CA PRO A 440 6.43 0.85 7.88
C PRO A 440 5.42 2.00 7.82
N PRO A 441 5.76 3.18 8.38
CA PRO A 441 7.04 3.57 8.96
C PRO A 441 7.25 3.15 10.42
N TYR A 442 6.56 2.14 10.93
CA TYR A 442 6.52 1.79 12.35
C TYR A 442 6.03 2.97 13.19
N ASP A 443 6.40 3.03 14.48
CA ASP A 443 6.11 4.21 15.29
C ASP A 443 7.27 5.22 15.18
N SER A 444 7.36 5.89 14.02
CA SER A 444 8.29 7.00 13.81
C SER A 444 7.73 8.28 14.42
N PHE A 445 8.57 9.04 15.11
CA PHE A 445 8.12 10.24 15.81
C PHE A 445 9.22 11.29 15.96
N ILE A 446 8.80 12.55 16.18
CA ILE A 446 9.68 13.63 16.59
C ILE A 446 9.55 13.89 18.10
N PHE A 447 10.61 14.39 18.70
CA PHE A 447 10.65 14.77 20.11
C PHE A 447 11.44 16.07 20.28
N ALA A 448 11.22 16.79 21.38
CA ALA A 448 12.00 18.00 21.67
C ALA A 448 13.46 17.62 21.94
N ALA A 449 14.40 18.28 21.25
CA ALA A 449 15.82 18.07 21.52
C ALA A 449 16.15 18.50 22.97
N ASP A 450 17.10 17.81 23.60
CA ASP A 450 17.50 18.09 24.97
C ASP A 450 18.04 19.52 25.12
N ASP A 451 17.83 20.09 26.30
CA ASP A 451 18.26 21.43 26.69
C ASP A 451 17.75 22.58 25.78
N THR A 452 16.71 22.33 24.96
CA THR A 452 16.12 23.33 24.05
C THR A 452 14.72 23.77 24.52
N TYR A 453 14.37 25.03 24.19
CA TYR A 453 13.02 25.55 24.40
C TYR A 453 12.05 24.95 23.40
N HIS A 454 10.86 24.55 23.85
CA HIS A 454 9.84 23.93 23.04
C HIS A 454 8.43 24.44 23.37
N GLY A 455 8.27 25.75 23.38
CA GLY A 455 7.00 26.42 23.67
C GLY A 455 6.74 26.65 25.16
N ASP A 456 5.86 27.62 25.44
CA ASP A 456 5.52 28.04 26.82
C ASP A 456 4.60 27.04 27.53
N PHE A 457 4.02 26.08 26.81
CA PHE A 457 3.12 25.05 27.35
C PHE A 457 3.87 23.84 27.92
N THR A 458 5.17 23.76 27.72
CA THR A 458 6.00 22.65 28.26
C THR A 458 6.84 23.12 29.43
N ALA A 459 7.25 22.17 30.29
CA ALA A 459 8.38 22.40 31.19
C ALA A 459 9.64 22.60 30.34
N THR A 460 10.49 23.58 30.69
CA THR A 460 11.70 23.89 29.93
C THR A 460 12.92 23.27 30.59
N PRO A 461 13.77 22.51 29.83
CA PRO A 461 13.56 21.91 28.52
C PRO A 461 12.78 20.58 28.65
N PRO A 462 11.86 20.27 27.73
CA PRO A 462 11.02 19.08 27.86
C PRO A 462 11.75 17.78 27.47
N GLY A 463 12.68 17.80 26.51
CA GLY A 463 13.33 16.62 25.96
C GLY A 463 12.31 15.58 25.50
N MET A 464 12.61 14.30 25.70
CA MET A 464 11.73 13.17 25.37
C MET A 464 10.35 13.17 26.07
N THR A 465 10.08 14.10 27.00
CA THR A 465 8.74 14.21 27.59
C THR A 465 7.73 14.90 26.66
N TRP A 466 8.18 15.55 25.60
CA TRP A 466 7.35 16.04 24.51
C TRP A 466 7.63 15.23 23.25
N GLN A 467 6.59 14.70 22.62
CA GLN A 467 6.65 13.85 21.42
C GLN A 467 5.45 14.12 20.53
N THR A 468 5.61 13.94 19.21
CA THR A 468 4.51 13.88 18.24
C THR A 468 4.63 12.60 17.42
N HIS A 469 3.59 11.78 17.43
CA HIS A 469 3.49 10.49 16.76
C HIS A 469 2.36 10.49 15.73
N PHE A 470 2.29 9.44 14.92
CA PHE A 470 1.10 9.16 14.10
C PHE A 470 -0.09 8.77 14.98
N LYS A 471 -1.29 9.01 14.48
CA LYS A 471 -2.55 8.90 15.23
C LYS A 471 -2.81 7.52 15.89
N GLN A 472 -2.21 6.46 15.39
CA GLN A 472 -2.37 5.10 15.95
C GLN A 472 -1.46 4.80 17.14
N PHE A 473 -0.53 5.68 17.48
CA PHE A 473 0.45 5.45 18.54
C PHE A 473 0.32 6.45 19.68
N GLY A 474 0.32 5.97 20.91
CA GLY A 474 0.09 6.77 22.13
C GLY A 474 1.35 7.39 22.75
N GLY A 475 2.47 7.40 22.03
CA GLY A 475 3.75 7.88 22.54
C GLY A 475 4.54 6.83 23.35
N THR A 476 5.76 7.19 23.73
CA THR A 476 6.61 6.33 24.55
C THR A 476 6.32 6.50 26.06
N ASN A 477 6.86 5.60 26.91
CA ASN A 477 6.76 5.75 28.36
C ASN A 477 7.47 7.00 28.92
N ALA A 478 8.37 7.62 28.15
CA ALA A 478 9.02 8.86 28.53
C ALA A 478 8.11 10.09 28.31
N MET A 479 7.11 9.96 27.44
CA MET A 479 6.22 11.06 27.10
C MET A 479 5.33 11.48 28.28
N ASN A 480 5.12 12.77 28.44
CA ASN A 480 4.17 13.29 29.40
C ASN A 480 2.74 13.23 28.85
N SER A 481 2.04 12.14 29.15
CA SER A 481 0.67 11.91 28.70
C SER A 481 -0.36 12.96 29.18
N SER A 482 0.00 13.85 30.12
CA SER A 482 -0.88 14.93 30.56
C SER A 482 -1.11 16.01 29.48
N PHE A 483 -0.32 16.00 28.40
CA PHE A 483 -0.53 16.88 27.25
C PHE A 483 -1.72 16.46 26.39
N PHE A 484 -2.11 15.19 26.42
CA PHE A 484 -3.33 14.75 25.74
C PHE A 484 -4.56 15.46 26.28
N ARG A 485 -5.44 15.86 25.38
CA ARG A 485 -6.67 16.61 25.64
C ARG A 485 -6.42 18.01 26.21
N MET A 486 -5.23 18.56 25.96
CA MET A 486 -4.95 19.98 26.20
C MET A 486 -5.05 20.76 24.88
N HIS A 487 -5.40 22.03 24.98
CA HIS A 487 -5.51 22.96 23.85
C HIS A 487 -6.36 22.39 22.69
N ASP A 488 -5.76 22.10 21.56
CA ASP A 488 -6.45 21.65 20.34
C ASP A 488 -6.50 20.12 20.21
N ASP A 489 -5.78 19.41 21.09
CA ASP A 489 -5.78 17.94 21.10
C ASP A 489 -7.08 17.38 21.67
N ASP A 490 -7.73 16.49 20.94
CA ASP A 490 -8.95 15.75 21.34
C ASP A 490 -8.73 14.22 21.35
N THR A 491 -7.51 13.79 21.65
CA THR A 491 -7.15 12.37 21.78
C THR A 491 -8.21 11.58 22.56
N TRP A 492 -8.74 10.52 21.96
CA TRP A 492 -9.76 9.66 22.57
C TRP A 492 -9.61 8.19 22.19
N GLY A 493 -9.73 7.31 23.17
CA GLY A 493 -9.66 5.85 22.96
C GLY A 493 -8.28 5.39 22.50
N ALA A 494 -8.21 4.83 21.30
CA ALA A 494 -6.97 4.36 20.67
C ALA A 494 -6.48 5.30 19.55
N GLU A 495 -7.09 6.48 19.41
CA GLU A 495 -6.67 7.51 18.46
C GLU A 495 -6.03 8.66 19.21
N TYR A 496 -4.82 9.00 18.82
CA TYR A 496 -3.96 9.98 19.50
C TYR A 496 -3.58 11.10 18.54
N PHE A 497 -3.11 12.22 19.06
CA PHE A 497 -2.59 13.35 18.27
C PHE A 497 -3.56 13.79 17.17
N LEU A 498 -4.83 13.96 17.53
CA LEU A 498 -5.90 14.42 16.66
C LEU A 498 -6.66 15.59 17.29
N THR A 499 -7.09 16.52 16.44
CA THR A 499 -8.05 17.55 16.84
C THR A 499 -9.49 17.01 16.80
N THR A 500 -10.46 17.77 17.34
CA THR A 500 -11.90 17.48 17.24
C THR A 500 -12.41 17.22 15.80
N ASN A 501 -11.68 17.74 14.79
CA ASN A 501 -12.01 17.57 13.38
C ASN A 501 -11.12 16.50 12.69
N ASN A 502 -10.53 15.60 13.46
CA ASN A 502 -9.61 14.56 13.00
C ASN A 502 -8.32 15.08 12.34
N MET A 503 -7.98 16.36 12.48
CA MET A 503 -6.73 16.91 11.93
C MET A 503 -5.54 16.35 12.72
N PRO A 504 -4.60 15.61 12.07
CA PRO A 504 -3.47 14.98 12.75
C PRO A 504 -2.29 15.94 12.90
N TRP A 505 -1.32 15.62 13.77
CA TRP A 505 -0.01 16.32 13.82
C TRP A 505 1.11 15.58 13.11
N ALA A 506 0.81 14.38 12.55
CA ALA A 506 1.73 13.64 11.71
C ALA A 506 0.97 12.93 10.60
N ILE A 507 1.53 12.94 9.40
CA ILE A 507 0.98 12.26 8.22
C ILE A 507 2.03 11.38 7.57
N ASN A 508 1.58 10.25 7.00
CA ASN A 508 2.40 9.37 6.18
C ASN A 508 1.76 9.27 4.79
N ILE A 509 2.54 9.54 3.77
CA ILE A 509 2.15 9.51 2.36
C ILE A 509 3.04 8.46 1.69
N ARG A 510 2.43 7.51 0.97
CA ARG A 510 3.15 6.39 0.35
C ARG A 510 3.90 6.77 -0.93
N ASP A 511 4.02 8.05 -1.22
CA ASP A 511 4.66 8.59 -2.41
C ASP A 511 5.60 9.74 -2.05
N GLU A 512 6.40 10.17 -2.99
CA GLU A 512 7.15 11.41 -2.87
C GLU A 512 6.18 12.59 -2.87
N TRP A 513 6.34 13.49 -1.93
CA TRP A 513 5.37 14.56 -1.70
C TRP A 513 6.03 15.94 -1.69
N ASP A 514 5.43 16.85 -2.43
CA ASP A 514 5.79 18.26 -2.45
C ASP A 514 5.21 18.96 -1.21
N HIS A 515 6.04 19.24 -0.22
CA HIS A 515 5.57 19.85 1.04
C HIS A 515 5.22 21.33 0.87
N PRO A 516 4.27 21.88 1.65
CA PRO A 516 3.89 23.27 1.60
C PRO A 516 5.06 24.22 1.91
N VAL A 517 5.03 25.42 1.30
CA VAL A 517 5.93 26.52 1.63
C VAL A 517 5.59 27.02 3.03
N GLU A 518 6.61 27.45 3.78
CA GLU A 518 6.54 28.03 5.11
C GLU A 518 5.31 28.92 5.33
N GLN A 519 4.56 28.67 6.42
CA GLN A 519 3.32 29.35 6.78
C GLN A 519 2.18 29.21 5.75
N THR A 520 2.19 28.16 4.97
CA THR A 520 1.11 27.84 4.04
C THR A 520 0.32 26.65 4.57
N ASP A 521 -0.82 26.90 5.20
CA ASP A 521 -1.74 25.85 5.66
C ASP A 521 -1.95 24.79 4.56
N ILE A 522 -1.85 23.52 4.92
CA ILE A 522 -1.91 22.38 3.99
C ILE A 522 -3.21 22.38 3.16
N SER A 523 -4.32 22.83 3.71
CA SER A 523 -5.59 22.93 2.98
C SER A 523 -5.58 24.00 1.88
N ASN A 524 -4.67 24.97 1.97
CA ASN A 524 -4.41 25.96 0.92
C ASN A 524 -3.42 25.45 -0.14
N ALA A 525 -2.58 24.49 0.20
CA ALA A 525 -1.68 23.82 -0.73
C ALA A 525 -2.37 22.65 -1.44
N TYR A 526 -3.25 21.94 -0.73
CA TYR A 526 -3.96 20.76 -1.19
C TYR A 526 -5.45 20.83 -0.82
N SER A 527 -6.30 21.20 -1.75
CA SER A 527 -7.72 21.52 -1.48
C SER A 527 -8.55 20.30 -1.00
N SER A 528 -8.14 19.09 -1.35
CA SER A 528 -8.83 17.86 -0.94
C SER A 528 -8.39 17.33 0.43
N PHE A 529 -7.32 17.86 1.03
CA PHE A 529 -6.80 17.41 2.31
C PHE A 529 -7.85 17.43 3.43
N SER A 530 -8.61 18.52 3.56
CA SER A 530 -9.64 18.64 4.60
C SER A 530 -10.75 17.62 4.44
N THR A 531 -11.13 17.26 3.20
CA THR A 531 -12.15 16.24 2.95
C THR A 531 -11.62 14.86 3.31
N TRP A 532 -10.40 14.54 2.91
CA TRP A 532 -9.72 13.29 3.26
C TRP A 532 -9.65 13.09 4.78
N VAL A 533 -9.22 14.09 5.54
CA VAL A 533 -9.12 14.05 7.00
C VAL A 533 -10.49 13.87 7.66
N THR A 534 -11.51 14.66 7.26
CA THR A 534 -12.84 14.59 7.89
C THR A 534 -13.57 13.28 7.61
N ASN A 535 -13.21 12.60 6.52
CA ASN A 535 -13.73 11.27 6.17
C ASN A 535 -12.81 10.12 6.63
N ASN A 536 -11.91 10.37 7.57
CA ASN A 536 -11.01 9.37 8.15
C ASN A 536 -10.07 8.68 7.13
N GLY A 537 -9.82 9.32 5.98
CA GLY A 537 -9.00 8.76 4.92
C GLY A 537 -9.75 7.88 3.92
N GLU A 538 -11.07 7.74 4.05
CA GLU A 538 -11.89 6.87 3.18
C GLU A 538 -12.12 7.45 1.78
N THR A 539 -12.00 8.77 1.62
CA THR A 539 -12.18 9.46 0.33
C THR A 539 -11.06 10.46 0.08
N ASP A 540 -10.90 10.86 -1.17
CA ASP A 540 -9.81 11.76 -1.61
C ASP A 540 -8.42 11.23 -1.21
N THR A 541 -8.20 9.93 -1.34
CA THR A 541 -6.97 9.24 -0.94
C THR A 541 -5.75 9.72 -1.72
N ASP A 542 -5.95 10.32 -2.89
CA ASP A 542 -4.96 10.99 -3.75
C ASP A 542 -4.84 12.50 -3.50
N TRP A 543 -5.32 13.01 -2.36
CA TRP A 543 -5.36 14.43 -2.02
C TRP A 543 -4.03 15.17 -2.26
N TYR A 544 -2.91 14.46 -2.15
CA TYR A 544 -1.55 14.97 -2.28
C TYR A 544 -1.07 15.10 -3.73
N SER A 545 -1.80 14.58 -4.71
CA SER A 545 -1.36 14.49 -6.11
C SER A 545 -1.46 15.81 -6.89
N VAL A 546 -2.30 16.74 -6.45
CA VAL A 546 -2.57 18.01 -7.18
C VAL A 546 -2.33 19.22 -6.28
N PRO A 547 -1.06 19.69 -6.17
CA PRO A 547 -0.74 20.85 -5.37
C PRO A 547 -1.19 22.16 -6.04
N ALA A 548 -1.53 23.15 -5.23
CA ALA A 548 -1.80 24.52 -5.69
C ALA A 548 -0.48 25.18 -6.14
N SER A 549 -0.49 25.76 -7.34
CA SER A 549 0.69 26.37 -7.95
C SER A 549 1.35 27.43 -7.04
N GLY A 550 2.65 27.29 -6.83
CA GLY A 550 3.47 28.20 -6.02
C GLY A 550 3.24 28.12 -4.51
N LYS A 551 2.55 27.06 -4.04
CA LYS A 551 2.26 26.81 -2.63
C LYS A 551 3.10 25.69 -2.03
N VAL A 552 3.83 24.97 -2.85
CA VAL A 552 4.64 23.83 -2.44
C VAL A 552 6.08 23.96 -2.91
N ILE A 553 6.98 23.18 -2.29
CA ILE A 553 8.36 22.98 -2.69
C ILE A 553 8.48 21.53 -3.16
N SER A 554 9.09 21.34 -4.33
CA SER A 554 9.23 20.03 -4.94
C SER A 554 10.15 19.11 -4.13
N ALA A 555 9.72 17.88 -3.92
CA ALA A 555 10.52 16.84 -3.29
C ALA A 555 11.76 16.46 -4.11
N THR A 556 11.72 16.69 -5.43
CA THR A 556 12.78 16.30 -6.38
C THR A 556 13.76 17.42 -6.74
N GLU A 557 13.58 18.65 -6.25
CA GLU A 557 14.46 19.78 -6.52
C GLU A 557 15.61 19.92 -5.52
#